data_c537450941faefb5b81bb1bad7b820c1
#
_entry.id   c537450941faefb5b81bb1bad7b820c1
#
_cell.length_a   1.000
_cell.length_b   1.000
_cell.length_c   1.000
_cell.angle_alpha   90.00
_cell.angle_beta   90.00
_cell.angle_gamma   90.00
#
_symmetry.space_group_name_H-M   'P 1'
#
loop_
_entity.id
_entity.type
_entity.pdbx_description
1 polymer ?
#
loop_
_entity_poly.entity_id
_entity_poly.type
_entity_poly.pdbx_seq_one_letter_code
_entity_poly.pdbx_strand_id
1 'polypeptide(L)'
;MHIGSSLALFWGAILLGYAARRARFVTLTFAPQMTRWLATWVAPPVALLAMWANEFTRLPVISLPFIGLAVSCASLAPAWWLMRRWRLSKPRAGSWLLSAFFSNVGFLGALVAFAVWGERAYGLCTLYFLFFGLGVYTVGYGIGDRYGASVPVESPGARQLELWRWTPMVGTLAGVALSWRGVPRPVVLTAINHALIPLMTAAYLFIVGTTMHMSRVGRFWREGLWMSAIMLVYAPLVGAALGAWWGYRHLPDPLVWRVVLLESAMPTAIT
;
A
#
# COMPACT_ATOMS: atom_id res chain seq x y z
N MET A 1 14.57 -12.36 -9.23
CA MET A 1 14.04 -13.39 -8.27
C MET A 1 13.06 -14.27 -9.01
N HIS A 2 13.03 -15.58 -8.74
CA HIS A 2 11.99 -16.45 -9.29
C HIS A 2 10.68 -16.24 -8.51
N ILE A 3 9.53 -16.31 -9.17
CA ILE A 3 8.21 -16.13 -8.55
C ILE A 3 8.05 -17.04 -7.31
N GLY A 4 8.55 -18.29 -7.39
CA GLY A 4 8.51 -19.24 -6.28
C GLY A 4 9.27 -18.74 -5.03
N SER A 5 10.46 -18.16 -5.20
CA SER A 5 11.24 -17.60 -4.07
C SER A 5 10.57 -16.37 -3.46
N SER A 6 9.89 -15.57 -4.26
CA SER A 6 9.12 -14.40 -3.77
C SER A 6 7.90 -14.83 -2.96
N LEU A 7 7.19 -15.87 -3.41
CA LEU A 7 6.06 -16.44 -2.66
C LEU A 7 6.52 -17.11 -1.35
N ALA A 8 7.67 -17.82 -1.38
CA ALA A 8 8.25 -18.41 -0.17
C ALA A 8 8.65 -17.34 0.84
N LEU A 9 9.29 -16.26 0.40
CA LEU A 9 9.62 -15.10 1.23
C LEU A 9 8.34 -14.47 1.84
N PHE A 10 7.31 -14.29 1.03
CA PHE A 10 6.04 -13.71 1.44
C PHE A 10 5.39 -14.52 2.56
N TRP A 11 5.08 -15.79 2.31
CA TRP A 11 4.43 -16.64 3.30
C TRP A 11 5.33 -16.95 4.49
N GLY A 12 6.63 -17.18 4.25
CA GLY A 12 7.61 -17.42 5.30
C GLY A 12 7.71 -16.26 6.29
N ALA A 13 7.77 -15.01 5.80
CA ALA A 13 7.84 -13.83 6.66
C ALA A 13 6.56 -13.66 7.50
N ILE A 14 5.37 -13.85 6.91
CA ILE A 14 4.10 -13.78 7.65
C ILE A 14 4.02 -14.88 8.72
N LEU A 15 4.33 -16.12 8.37
CA LEU A 15 4.27 -17.25 9.30
C LEU A 15 5.29 -17.08 10.44
N LEU A 16 6.49 -16.62 10.16
CA LEU A 16 7.49 -16.30 11.18
C LEU A 16 7.02 -15.19 12.12
N GLY A 17 6.41 -14.12 11.58
CA GLY A 17 5.83 -13.06 12.39
C GLY A 17 4.72 -13.57 13.32
N TYR A 18 3.81 -14.38 12.79
CA TYR A 18 2.75 -15.01 13.56
C TYR A 18 3.30 -15.94 14.65
N ALA A 19 4.29 -16.79 14.32
CA ALA A 19 4.93 -17.69 15.27
C ALA A 19 5.67 -16.90 16.36
N ALA A 20 6.44 -15.88 16.02
CA ALA A 20 7.16 -15.02 16.96
C ALA A 20 6.20 -14.35 17.97
N ARG A 21 5.04 -13.89 17.48
CA ARG A 21 4.00 -13.34 18.34
C ARG A 21 3.40 -14.39 19.27
N ARG A 22 3.08 -15.57 18.76
CA ARG A 22 2.53 -16.67 19.53
C ARG A 22 3.50 -17.19 20.60
N ALA A 23 4.78 -17.21 20.26
CA ALA A 23 5.88 -17.58 21.19
C ALA A 23 6.25 -16.44 22.17
N ARG A 24 5.57 -15.28 22.12
CA ARG A 24 5.83 -14.10 22.96
C ARG A 24 7.22 -13.48 22.80
N PHE A 25 7.92 -13.75 21.70
CA PHE A 25 9.18 -13.08 21.37
C PHE A 25 8.96 -11.60 20.99
N VAL A 26 7.74 -11.24 20.57
CA VAL A 26 7.41 -9.91 20.08
C VAL A 26 6.28 -9.31 20.91
N THR A 27 6.50 -8.07 21.39
CA THR A 27 5.51 -7.32 22.19
C THR A 27 4.44 -6.65 21.31
N LEU A 28 3.35 -6.17 21.91
CA LEU A 28 2.28 -5.44 21.21
C LEU A 28 2.77 -4.13 20.60
N THR A 29 3.78 -3.52 21.20
CA THR A 29 4.36 -2.23 20.77
C THR A 29 5.36 -2.37 19.63
N PHE A 30 5.82 -3.61 19.34
CA PHE A 30 6.81 -3.87 18.30
C PHE A 30 6.32 -3.45 16.90
N ALA A 31 5.10 -3.87 16.53
CA ALA A 31 4.57 -3.63 15.18
C ALA A 31 4.54 -2.12 14.83
N PRO A 32 3.94 -1.22 15.63
CA PRO A 32 3.93 0.21 15.32
C PRO A 32 5.33 0.84 15.34
N GLN A 33 6.20 0.44 16.27
CA GLN A 33 7.56 0.96 16.34
C GLN A 33 8.39 0.59 15.11
N MET A 34 8.35 -0.70 14.72
CA MET A 34 9.09 -1.21 13.56
C MET A 34 8.53 -0.63 12.25
N THR A 35 7.21 -0.52 12.12
CA THR A 35 6.58 0.14 10.97
C THR A 35 7.07 1.58 10.82
N ARG A 36 7.07 2.34 11.92
CA ARG A 36 7.56 3.71 11.93
C ARG A 36 9.05 3.78 11.55
N TRP A 37 9.86 2.90 12.08
CA TRP A 37 11.30 2.85 11.78
C TRP A 37 11.55 2.55 10.30
N LEU A 38 10.91 1.51 9.75
CA LEU A 38 11.02 1.16 8.33
C LEU A 38 10.54 2.28 7.42
N ALA A 39 9.40 2.89 7.72
CA ALA A 39 8.86 3.99 6.93
C ALA A 39 9.73 5.24 6.97
N THR A 40 10.41 5.50 8.09
CA THR A 40 11.25 6.69 8.25
C THR A 40 12.62 6.53 7.60
N TRP A 41 13.25 5.35 7.73
CA TRP A 41 14.67 5.19 7.40
C TRP A 41 14.92 4.31 6.19
N VAL A 42 14.07 3.31 5.92
CA VAL A 42 14.31 2.33 4.84
C VAL A 42 13.47 2.63 3.60
N ALA A 43 12.20 2.96 3.78
CA ALA A 43 11.30 3.20 2.65
C ALA A 43 11.70 4.42 1.78
N PRO A 44 12.16 5.57 2.33
CA PRO A 44 12.55 6.70 1.51
C PRO A 44 13.72 6.42 0.55
N PRO A 45 14.87 5.86 0.99
CA PRO A 45 15.95 5.52 0.06
C PRO A 45 15.55 4.45 -0.95
N VAL A 46 14.77 3.43 -0.56
CA VAL A 46 14.26 2.42 -1.49
C VAL A 46 13.37 3.05 -2.56
N ALA A 47 12.44 3.90 -2.16
CA ALA A 47 11.56 4.61 -3.09
C ALA A 47 12.34 5.56 -4.01
N LEU A 48 13.29 6.32 -3.46
CA LEU A 48 14.17 7.20 -4.24
C LEU A 48 14.91 6.42 -5.31
N LEU A 49 15.58 5.33 -4.94
CA LEU A 49 16.37 4.52 -5.87
C LEU A 49 15.51 3.86 -6.93
N ALA A 50 14.34 3.35 -6.57
CA ALA A 50 13.42 2.73 -7.51
C ALA A 50 12.83 3.74 -8.51
N MET A 51 12.52 4.95 -8.03
CA MET A 51 12.04 6.02 -8.90
C MET A 51 13.14 6.56 -9.81
N TRP A 52 14.36 6.68 -9.32
CA TRP A 52 15.52 7.10 -10.13
C TRP A 52 15.84 6.13 -11.27
N ALA A 53 15.46 4.86 -11.14
CA ALA A 53 15.58 3.85 -12.19
C ALA A 53 14.56 3.99 -13.33
N ASN A 54 13.53 4.82 -13.17
CA ASN A 54 12.47 5.00 -14.16
C ASN A 54 12.73 6.23 -15.02
N GLU A 55 12.51 6.08 -16.33
CA GLU A 55 12.57 7.20 -17.28
C GLU A 55 11.18 7.85 -17.39
N PHE A 56 11.04 9.05 -16.85
CA PHE A 56 9.79 9.83 -16.89
C PHE A 56 9.69 10.71 -18.14
N THR A 57 9.88 10.14 -19.31
CA THR A 57 9.77 10.87 -20.57
C THR A 57 8.33 11.09 -21.04
N ARG A 58 7.33 10.51 -20.35
CA ARG A 58 5.94 10.52 -20.80
C ARG A 58 4.98 10.99 -19.72
N LEU A 59 4.19 12.02 -20.04
CA LEU A 59 3.14 12.60 -19.22
C LEU A 59 2.13 11.60 -18.62
N PRO A 60 1.69 10.51 -19.31
CA PRO A 60 0.71 9.59 -18.73
C PRO A 60 1.13 8.95 -17.41
N VAL A 61 2.43 8.74 -17.18
CA VAL A 61 2.92 8.11 -15.93
C VAL A 61 2.65 8.99 -14.70
N ILE A 62 2.68 10.32 -14.89
CA ILE A 62 2.43 11.30 -13.80
C ILE A 62 1.00 11.20 -13.26
N SER A 63 0.07 10.64 -14.02
CA SER A 63 -1.34 10.46 -13.59
C SER A 63 -1.57 9.25 -12.67
N LEU A 64 -0.59 8.35 -12.49
CA LEU A 64 -0.71 7.16 -11.64
C LEU A 64 -1.19 7.46 -10.20
N PRO A 65 -0.67 8.49 -9.49
CA PRO A 65 -1.15 8.82 -8.14
C PRO A 65 -2.64 9.16 -8.10
N PHE A 66 -3.14 9.84 -9.13
CA PHE A 66 -4.55 10.20 -9.23
C PHE A 66 -5.42 8.98 -9.47
N ILE A 67 -4.97 8.02 -10.28
CA ILE A 67 -5.67 6.75 -10.49
C ILE A 67 -5.70 5.93 -9.19
N GLY A 68 -4.58 5.82 -8.49
CA GLY A 68 -4.53 5.12 -7.20
C GLY A 68 -5.51 5.71 -6.18
N LEU A 69 -5.52 7.03 -6.05
CA LEU A 69 -6.48 7.72 -5.18
C LEU A 69 -7.92 7.53 -5.65
N ALA A 70 -8.19 7.63 -6.95
CA ALA A 70 -9.53 7.46 -7.52
C ALA A 70 -10.08 6.05 -7.31
N VAL A 71 -9.26 5.01 -7.48
CA VAL A 71 -9.63 3.61 -7.19
C VAL A 71 -9.96 3.43 -5.71
N SER A 72 -9.12 3.97 -4.81
CA SER A 72 -9.36 3.94 -3.37
C SER A 72 -10.67 4.63 -2.99
N CYS A 73 -10.93 5.82 -3.54
CA CYS A 73 -12.18 6.54 -3.32
C CYS A 73 -13.39 5.80 -3.90
N ALA A 74 -13.28 5.23 -5.09
CA ALA A 74 -14.36 4.48 -5.73
C ALA A 74 -14.74 3.24 -4.91
N SER A 75 -13.77 2.57 -4.26
CA SER A 75 -14.02 1.42 -3.40
C SER A 75 -14.89 1.75 -2.18
N LEU A 76 -14.95 3.01 -1.77
CA LEU A 76 -15.85 3.45 -0.69
C LEU A 76 -17.33 3.36 -1.09
N ALA A 77 -17.69 3.48 -2.36
CA ALA A 77 -19.10 3.48 -2.78
C ALA A 77 -19.82 2.15 -2.47
N PRO A 78 -19.35 0.97 -2.95
CA PRO A 78 -19.95 -0.31 -2.60
C PRO A 78 -19.81 -0.62 -1.10
N ALA A 79 -18.69 -0.24 -0.45
CA ALA A 79 -18.51 -0.43 0.98
C ALA A 79 -19.52 0.37 1.80
N TRP A 80 -19.77 1.63 1.44
CA TRP A 80 -20.75 2.49 2.10
C TRP A 80 -22.19 1.95 1.91
N TRP A 81 -22.52 1.47 0.72
CA TRP A 81 -23.83 0.87 0.45
C TRP A 81 -24.04 -0.39 1.31
N LEU A 82 -23.08 -1.31 1.36
CA LEU A 82 -23.17 -2.51 2.20
C LEU A 82 -23.23 -2.17 3.69
N MET A 83 -22.42 -1.21 4.16
CA MET A 83 -22.45 -0.72 5.54
C MET A 83 -23.86 -0.29 5.94
N ARG A 84 -24.55 0.49 5.08
CA ARG A 84 -25.93 0.92 5.35
C ARG A 84 -26.91 -0.25 5.29
N ARG A 85 -26.77 -1.13 4.32
CA ARG A 85 -27.64 -2.30 4.14
C ARG A 85 -27.58 -3.26 5.33
N TRP A 86 -26.40 -3.40 5.93
CA TRP A 86 -26.19 -4.27 7.09
C TRP A 86 -26.37 -3.55 8.44
N ARG A 87 -26.62 -2.27 8.42
CA ARG A 87 -26.78 -1.43 9.62
C ARG A 87 -25.63 -1.62 10.62
N LEU A 88 -24.38 -1.58 10.12
CA LEU A 88 -23.22 -1.78 10.97
C LEU A 88 -23.16 -0.73 12.10
N SER A 89 -22.74 -1.15 13.28
CA SER A 89 -22.46 -0.22 14.39
C SER A 89 -21.34 0.74 14.01
N LYS A 90 -21.32 1.94 14.60
CA LYS A 90 -20.35 2.99 14.25
C LYS A 90 -18.90 2.50 14.19
N PRO A 91 -18.32 1.82 15.20
CA PRO A 91 -16.93 1.36 15.13
C PRO A 91 -16.68 0.34 14.01
N ARG A 92 -17.66 -0.58 13.78
CA ARG A 92 -17.56 -1.56 12.69
C ARG A 92 -17.67 -0.88 11.32
N ALA A 93 -18.53 0.12 11.19
CA ALA A 93 -18.67 0.92 9.98
C ALA A 93 -17.39 1.67 9.63
N GLY A 94 -16.74 2.27 10.63
CA GLY A 94 -15.44 2.93 10.44
C GLY A 94 -14.37 1.98 9.96
N SER A 95 -14.17 0.84 10.64
CA SER A 95 -13.18 -0.18 10.23
C SER A 95 -13.49 -0.74 8.85
N TRP A 96 -14.77 -0.96 8.51
CA TRP A 96 -15.21 -1.43 7.20
C TRP A 96 -14.84 -0.45 6.07
N LEU A 97 -15.14 0.84 6.25
CA LEU A 97 -14.82 1.87 5.27
C LEU A 97 -13.30 2.08 5.11
N LEU A 98 -12.56 2.08 6.22
CA LEU A 98 -11.10 2.16 6.17
C LEU A 98 -10.49 0.97 5.44
N SER A 99 -11.01 -0.25 5.66
CA SER A 99 -10.57 -1.45 4.94
C SER A 99 -10.84 -1.39 3.44
N ALA A 100 -11.90 -0.69 3.01
CA ALA A 100 -12.19 -0.49 1.59
C ALA A 100 -11.34 0.60 0.95
N PHE A 101 -10.93 1.61 1.71
CA PHE A 101 -10.11 2.69 1.20
C PHE A 101 -8.63 2.34 1.14
N PHE A 102 -8.11 1.66 2.17
CA PHE A 102 -6.70 1.32 2.27
C PHE A 102 -6.42 -0.09 1.75
N SER A 103 -5.92 -0.18 0.52
CA SER A 103 -5.42 -1.42 -0.06
C SER A 103 -3.92 -1.61 0.21
N ASN A 104 -3.45 -2.86 0.15
CA ASN A 104 -2.04 -3.21 0.44
C ASN A 104 -1.13 -3.00 -0.78
N VAL A 105 -1.25 -1.84 -1.41
CA VAL A 105 -0.50 -1.46 -2.62
C VAL A 105 0.99 -1.29 -2.33
N GLY A 106 1.33 -0.61 -1.24
CA GLY A 106 2.71 -0.22 -0.94
C GLY A 106 3.64 -1.38 -0.56
N PHE A 107 3.11 -2.48 -0.05
CA PHE A 107 3.94 -3.60 0.43
C PHE A 107 3.72 -4.86 -0.41
N LEU A 108 2.49 -5.35 -0.49
CA LEU A 108 2.21 -6.57 -1.25
C LEU A 108 2.26 -6.32 -2.75
N GLY A 109 1.56 -5.31 -3.24
CA GLY A 109 1.51 -4.99 -4.66
C GLY A 109 2.88 -4.67 -5.21
N ALA A 110 3.61 -3.78 -4.55
CA ALA A 110 4.96 -3.39 -4.95
C ALA A 110 5.95 -4.57 -4.93
N LEU A 111 5.87 -5.51 -3.95
CA LEU A 111 6.70 -6.70 -3.95
C LEU A 111 6.40 -7.62 -5.13
N VAL A 112 5.11 -7.88 -5.37
CA VAL A 112 4.70 -8.75 -6.50
C VAL A 112 5.15 -8.12 -7.82
N ALA A 113 4.98 -6.80 -7.98
CA ALA A 113 5.46 -6.07 -9.15
C ALA A 113 6.98 -6.20 -9.32
N PHE A 114 7.75 -6.04 -8.23
CA PHE A 114 9.21 -6.23 -8.24
C PHE A 114 9.60 -7.65 -8.65
N ALA A 115 8.93 -8.64 -8.08
CA ALA A 115 9.23 -10.05 -8.35
C ALA A 115 8.97 -10.46 -9.80
N VAL A 116 7.93 -9.88 -10.42
CA VAL A 116 7.50 -10.24 -11.79
C VAL A 116 8.17 -9.36 -12.84
N TRP A 117 8.31 -8.07 -12.60
CA TRP A 117 8.75 -7.08 -13.60
C TRP A 117 9.94 -6.23 -13.18
N GLY A 118 10.53 -6.51 -12.01
CA GLY A 118 11.74 -5.86 -11.52
C GLY A 118 11.52 -4.46 -10.93
N GLU A 119 12.63 -3.76 -10.74
CA GLU A 119 12.72 -2.50 -9.99
C GLU A 119 11.90 -1.36 -10.62
N ARG A 120 11.81 -1.30 -11.96
CA ARG A 120 10.97 -0.29 -12.63
C ARG A 120 9.51 -0.40 -12.22
N ALA A 121 8.98 -1.63 -12.15
CA ALA A 121 7.60 -1.86 -11.72
C ALA A 121 7.40 -1.46 -10.25
N TYR A 122 8.35 -1.79 -9.38
CA TYR A 122 8.32 -1.33 -7.99
C TYR A 122 8.23 0.21 -7.90
N GLY A 123 9.05 0.92 -8.68
CA GLY A 123 8.99 2.38 -8.74
C GLY A 123 7.62 2.90 -9.20
N LEU A 124 7.02 2.32 -10.23
CA LEU A 124 5.67 2.69 -10.68
C LEU A 124 4.61 2.43 -9.60
N CYS A 125 4.74 1.36 -8.80
CA CYS A 125 3.88 1.13 -7.65
C CYS A 125 4.04 2.21 -6.59
N THR A 126 5.28 2.64 -6.29
CA THR A 126 5.50 3.75 -5.34
C THR A 126 4.85 5.05 -5.81
N LEU A 127 4.84 5.28 -7.11
CA LEU A 127 4.14 6.41 -7.70
C LEU A 127 2.61 6.26 -7.60
N TYR A 128 2.07 5.06 -7.85
CA TYR A 128 0.65 4.78 -7.75
C TYR A 128 0.09 5.09 -6.35
N PHE A 129 0.80 4.75 -5.28
CA PHE A 129 0.36 5.03 -3.92
C PHE A 129 0.92 6.34 -3.32
N LEU A 130 1.50 7.22 -4.12
CA LEU A 130 2.11 8.48 -3.66
C LEU A 130 1.18 9.30 -2.77
N PHE A 131 -0.11 9.34 -3.09
CA PHE A 131 -1.11 10.07 -2.32
C PHE A 131 -1.70 9.29 -1.14
N PHE A 132 -1.11 8.15 -0.77
CA PHE A 132 -1.56 7.38 0.39
C PHE A 132 -1.55 8.21 1.69
N GLY A 133 -0.48 8.97 1.93
CA GLY A 133 -0.39 9.87 3.08
C GLY A 133 -1.51 10.90 3.09
N LEU A 134 -1.79 11.53 1.94
CA LEU A 134 -2.91 12.47 1.78
C LEU A 134 -4.25 11.78 2.10
N GLY A 135 -4.45 10.55 1.60
CA GLY A 135 -5.63 9.75 1.89
C GLY A 135 -5.81 9.46 3.38
N VAL A 136 -4.72 9.19 4.12
CA VAL A 136 -4.77 8.99 5.57
C VAL A 136 -5.26 10.26 6.27
N TYR A 137 -4.68 11.42 5.94
CA TYR A 137 -5.02 12.68 6.63
C TYR A 137 -6.37 13.27 6.23
N THR A 138 -6.90 12.94 5.08
CA THR A 138 -8.21 13.41 4.61
C THR A 138 -9.30 12.39 4.90
N VAL A 139 -9.36 11.31 4.13
CA VAL A 139 -10.41 10.29 4.20
C VAL A 139 -10.28 9.46 5.47
N GLY A 140 -9.07 9.04 5.81
CA GLY A 140 -8.80 8.19 6.98
C GLY A 140 -9.25 8.84 8.27
N TYR A 141 -8.77 10.05 8.54
CA TYR A 141 -9.18 10.80 9.74
C TYR A 141 -10.65 11.22 9.69
N GLY A 142 -11.18 11.62 8.53
CA GLY A 142 -12.60 11.93 8.39
C GLY A 142 -13.52 10.76 8.72
N ILE A 143 -13.16 9.54 8.33
CA ILE A 143 -13.87 8.32 8.72
C ILE A 143 -13.67 8.04 10.21
N GLY A 144 -12.45 8.17 10.73
CA GLY A 144 -12.12 7.99 12.14
C GLY A 144 -12.94 8.90 13.04
N ASP A 145 -13.04 10.17 12.73
CA ASP A 145 -13.82 11.17 13.50
C ASP A 145 -15.32 10.86 13.47
N ARG A 146 -15.85 10.44 12.32
CA ARG A 146 -17.29 10.22 12.16
C ARG A 146 -17.76 8.89 12.75
N TYR A 147 -16.94 7.87 12.71
CA TYR A 147 -17.31 6.49 13.05
C TYR A 147 -16.50 5.91 14.19
N GLY A 148 -15.43 6.57 14.64
CA GLY A 148 -14.62 6.14 15.77
C GLY A 148 -15.45 6.02 17.06
N ALA A 149 -15.01 5.18 17.99
CA ALA A 149 -15.53 5.23 19.35
C ALA A 149 -15.21 6.60 19.94
N SER A 150 -16.09 7.14 20.77
CA SER A 150 -15.92 8.40 21.50
C SER A 150 -14.83 8.26 22.59
N VAL A 151 -13.62 7.92 22.17
CA VAL A 151 -12.42 8.19 22.95
C VAL A 151 -12.24 9.71 22.87
N PRO A 152 -12.03 10.42 24.00
CA PRO A 152 -11.74 11.85 23.95
C PRO A 152 -10.58 12.04 22.98
N VAL A 153 -10.87 12.60 21.81
CA VAL A 153 -9.82 12.98 20.85
C VAL A 153 -9.06 14.07 21.59
N GLU A 154 -7.81 13.80 21.95
CA GLU A 154 -6.87 14.86 22.31
C GLU A 154 -7.09 16.01 21.32
N SER A 155 -7.18 17.22 21.86
CA SER A 155 -7.56 18.44 21.14
C SER A 155 -7.03 18.50 19.70
N PRO A 156 -7.74 19.11 18.72
CA PRO A 156 -7.34 19.16 17.31
C PRO A 156 -5.90 19.63 17.06
N GLY A 157 -5.28 20.33 18.00
CA GLY A 157 -3.87 20.71 17.97
C GLY A 157 -2.89 19.58 18.34
N ALA A 158 -3.36 18.48 18.94
CA ALA A 158 -2.51 17.32 19.26
C ALA A 158 -2.41 16.30 18.10
N ARG A 159 -3.09 16.53 16.99
CA ARG A 159 -2.84 15.83 15.72
C ARG A 159 -1.51 16.31 15.15
N GLN A 160 -0.42 15.92 15.82
CA GLN A 160 0.92 16.12 15.26
C GLN A 160 0.92 15.47 13.88
N LEU A 161 1.17 16.29 12.84
CA LEU A 161 1.50 15.80 11.51
C LEU A 161 2.61 14.76 11.70
N GLU A 162 2.27 13.48 11.61
CA GLU A 162 3.25 12.42 11.75
C GLU A 162 4.17 12.46 10.53
N LEU A 163 5.17 13.34 10.58
CA LEU A 163 6.09 13.65 9.48
C LEU A 163 6.74 12.39 8.88
N TRP A 164 6.89 11.33 9.69
CA TRP A 164 7.41 10.06 9.22
C TRP A 164 6.56 9.40 8.14
N ARG A 165 5.26 9.70 8.05
CA ARG A 165 4.37 9.17 7.00
C ARG A 165 4.63 9.81 5.63
N TRP A 166 5.27 10.97 5.61
CA TRP A 166 5.60 11.71 4.39
C TRP A 166 6.98 11.37 3.83
N THR A 167 7.83 10.72 4.64
CA THR A 167 9.22 10.42 4.24
C THR A 167 9.32 9.55 2.98
N PRO A 168 8.48 8.50 2.75
CA PRO A 168 8.51 7.76 1.50
C PRO A 168 8.12 8.62 0.29
N MET A 169 7.18 9.55 0.46
CA MET A 169 6.78 10.49 -0.58
C MET A 169 7.94 11.42 -0.96
N VAL A 170 8.67 11.94 0.03
CA VAL A 170 9.86 12.77 -0.22
C VAL A 170 10.91 11.98 -1.00
N GLY A 171 11.18 10.72 -0.62
CA GLY A 171 12.07 9.83 -1.35
C GLY A 171 11.62 9.61 -2.81
N THR A 172 10.33 9.33 -3.01
CA THR A 172 9.74 9.16 -4.34
C THR A 172 9.93 10.41 -5.20
N LEU A 173 9.58 11.60 -4.68
CA LEU A 173 9.70 12.87 -5.40
C LEU A 173 11.17 13.20 -5.72
N ALA A 174 12.08 12.94 -4.79
CA ALA A 174 13.51 13.12 -5.03
C ALA A 174 14.03 12.20 -6.16
N GLY A 175 13.59 10.92 -6.17
CA GLY A 175 13.93 9.98 -7.23
C GLY A 175 13.38 10.41 -8.61
N VAL A 176 12.13 10.90 -8.65
CA VAL A 176 11.54 11.49 -9.87
C VAL A 176 12.37 12.68 -10.36
N ALA A 177 12.76 13.59 -9.47
CA ALA A 177 13.54 14.77 -9.83
C ALA A 177 14.92 14.41 -10.38
N LEU A 178 15.61 13.41 -9.82
CA LEU A 178 16.89 12.92 -10.30
C LEU A 178 16.76 12.27 -11.69
N SER A 179 15.74 11.42 -11.87
CA SER A 179 15.44 10.81 -13.15
C SER A 179 15.10 11.86 -14.23
N TRP A 180 14.26 12.83 -13.87
CA TRP A 180 13.84 13.89 -14.81
C TRP A 180 15.01 14.79 -15.27
N ARG A 181 15.98 15.02 -14.37
CA ARG A 181 17.23 15.75 -14.72
C ARG A 181 18.23 14.91 -15.51
N GLY A 182 17.91 13.66 -15.81
CA GLY A 182 18.81 12.76 -16.54
C GLY A 182 20.10 12.43 -15.77
N VAL A 183 20.10 12.54 -14.44
CA VAL A 183 21.27 12.20 -13.62
C VAL A 183 21.51 10.69 -13.71
N PRO A 184 22.70 10.23 -14.18
CA PRO A 184 22.97 8.80 -14.28
C PRO A 184 23.02 8.14 -12.88
N ARG A 185 22.29 7.03 -12.71
CA ARG A 185 22.33 6.29 -11.47
C ARG A 185 23.55 5.36 -11.41
N PRO A 186 24.39 5.43 -10.35
CA PRO A 186 25.51 4.52 -10.18
C PRO A 186 25.04 3.06 -10.09
N VAL A 187 25.73 2.15 -10.79
CA VAL A 187 25.38 0.72 -10.87
C VAL A 187 25.32 0.05 -9.49
N VAL A 188 26.21 0.46 -8.59
CA VAL A 188 26.22 -0.04 -7.18
C VAL A 188 24.90 0.17 -6.49
N LEU A 189 24.22 1.32 -6.73
CA LEU A 189 22.92 1.63 -6.11
C LEU A 189 21.81 0.70 -6.64
N THR A 190 21.95 0.17 -7.84
CA THR A 190 21.04 -0.85 -8.38
C THR A 190 21.12 -2.14 -7.57
N ALA A 191 22.34 -2.64 -7.33
CA ALA A 191 22.54 -3.85 -6.55
C ALA A 191 22.03 -3.69 -5.09
N ILE A 192 22.30 -2.53 -4.49
CA ILE A 192 21.83 -2.21 -3.14
C ILE A 192 20.30 -2.23 -3.10
N ASN A 193 19.62 -1.57 -4.04
CA ASN A 193 18.16 -1.50 -4.03
C ASN A 193 17.49 -2.87 -4.30
N HIS A 194 18.09 -3.68 -5.16
CA HIS A 194 17.66 -5.07 -5.40
C HIS A 194 17.70 -5.96 -4.16
N ALA A 195 18.60 -5.67 -3.21
CA ALA A 195 18.65 -6.34 -1.92
C ALA A 195 17.69 -5.70 -0.90
N LEU A 196 17.58 -4.36 -0.88
CA LEU A 196 16.76 -3.64 0.08
C LEU A 196 15.25 -3.85 -0.12
N ILE A 197 14.77 -3.92 -1.37
CA ILE A 197 13.35 -4.11 -1.67
C ILE A 197 12.81 -5.40 -1.03
N PRO A 198 13.35 -6.60 -1.29
CA PRO A 198 12.84 -7.82 -0.67
C PRO A 198 13.05 -7.85 0.85
N LEU A 199 14.15 -7.30 1.36
CA LEU A 199 14.40 -7.23 2.80
C LEU A 199 13.38 -6.36 3.52
N MET A 200 13.13 -5.15 3.02
CA MET A 200 12.11 -4.24 3.55
C MET A 200 10.73 -4.89 3.50
N THR A 201 10.41 -5.54 2.38
CA THR A 201 9.11 -6.21 2.22
C THR A 201 8.97 -7.38 3.20
N ALA A 202 9.99 -8.20 3.38
CA ALA A 202 9.98 -9.29 4.37
C ALA A 202 9.76 -8.75 5.78
N ALA A 203 10.38 -7.62 6.14
CA ALA A 203 10.18 -6.98 7.43
C ALA A 203 8.73 -6.50 7.62
N TYR A 204 8.12 -5.88 6.60
CA TYR A 204 6.70 -5.48 6.67
C TYR A 204 5.76 -6.68 6.75
N LEU A 205 6.02 -7.75 6.00
CA LEU A 205 5.22 -8.97 6.04
C LEU A 205 5.34 -9.69 7.39
N PHE A 206 6.53 -9.67 7.98
CA PHE A 206 6.73 -10.15 9.35
C PHE A 206 5.87 -9.35 10.34
N ILE A 207 5.86 -8.02 10.24
CA ILE A 207 5.01 -7.15 11.07
C ILE A 207 3.53 -7.53 10.89
N VAL A 208 3.06 -7.71 9.65
CA VAL A 208 1.70 -8.17 9.35
C VAL A 208 1.41 -9.48 10.10
N GLY A 209 2.31 -10.47 10.02
CA GLY A 209 2.19 -11.73 10.76
C GLY A 209 2.03 -11.54 12.26
N THR A 210 2.77 -10.60 12.86
CA THR A 210 2.66 -10.30 14.30
C THR A 210 1.32 -9.71 14.72
N THR A 211 0.58 -9.09 13.81
CA THR A 211 -0.74 -8.47 14.10
C THR A 211 -1.92 -9.40 13.83
N MET A 212 -1.71 -10.54 13.17
CA MET A 212 -2.79 -11.45 12.80
C MET A 212 -3.46 -12.12 14.00
N HIS A 213 -4.81 -12.15 14.02
CA HIS A 213 -5.65 -12.79 15.03
C HIS A 213 -6.57 -13.83 14.37
N MET A 214 -6.04 -15.02 14.14
CA MET A 214 -6.76 -16.11 13.44
C MET A 214 -8.07 -16.53 14.12
N SER A 215 -8.17 -16.40 15.44
CA SER A 215 -9.38 -16.73 16.20
C SER A 215 -10.63 -15.90 15.85
N ARG A 216 -10.44 -14.76 15.19
CA ARG A 216 -11.55 -13.86 14.82
C ARG A 216 -12.07 -14.08 13.40
N VAL A 217 -11.33 -14.80 12.55
CA VAL A 217 -11.65 -14.98 11.12
C VAL A 217 -13.04 -15.60 10.93
N GLY A 218 -13.36 -16.66 11.68
CA GLY A 218 -14.66 -17.34 11.57
C GLY A 218 -15.86 -16.46 11.93
N ARG A 219 -15.67 -15.43 12.78
CA ARG A 219 -16.76 -14.52 13.18
C ARG A 219 -17.13 -13.51 12.10
N PHE A 220 -16.19 -13.12 11.24
CA PHE A 220 -16.32 -12.03 10.27
C PHE A 220 -16.17 -12.50 8.81
N TRP A 221 -16.37 -13.81 8.55
CA TRP A 221 -16.14 -14.40 7.23
C TRP A 221 -16.98 -13.75 6.11
N ARG A 222 -18.24 -13.38 6.42
CA ARG A 222 -19.14 -12.75 5.43
C ARG A 222 -18.67 -11.36 5.05
N GLU A 223 -18.29 -10.56 6.04
CA GLU A 223 -17.69 -9.25 5.81
C GLU A 223 -16.38 -9.39 5.03
N GLY A 224 -15.53 -10.35 5.40
CA GLY A 224 -14.29 -10.64 4.69
C GLY A 224 -14.52 -11.01 3.23
N LEU A 225 -15.53 -11.84 2.93
CA LEU A 225 -15.86 -12.23 1.56
C LEU A 225 -16.30 -11.03 0.70
N TRP A 226 -17.19 -10.19 1.23
CA TRP A 226 -17.63 -8.99 0.51
C TRP A 226 -16.53 -7.96 0.35
N MET A 227 -15.68 -7.78 1.37
CA MET A 227 -14.51 -6.93 1.24
C MET A 227 -13.56 -7.46 0.17
N SER A 228 -13.32 -8.77 0.13
CA SER A 228 -12.52 -9.39 -0.93
C SER A 228 -13.15 -9.19 -2.31
N ALA A 229 -14.48 -9.26 -2.44
CA ALA A 229 -15.15 -8.96 -3.70
C ALA A 229 -14.98 -7.49 -4.13
N ILE A 230 -15.04 -6.55 -3.19
CA ILE A 230 -14.77 -5.14 -3.49
C ILE A 230 -13.32 -4.95 -3.95
N MET A 231 -12.35 -5.51 -3.23
CA MET A 231 -10.93 -5.27 -3.49
C MET A 231 -10.39 -6.07 -4.67
N LEU A 232 -10.85 -7.30 -4.87
CA LEU A 232 -10.31 -8.20 -5.90
C LEU A 232 -11.13 -8.25 -7.20
N VAL A 233 -12.35 -7.68 -7.19
CA VAL A 233 -13.20 -7.63 -8.40
C VAL A 233 -13.56 -6.20 -8.75
N TYR A 234 -14.23 -5.47 -7.85
CA TYR A 234 -14.71 -4.12 -8.15
C TYR A 234 -13.57 -3.13 -8.37
N ALA A 235 -12.60 -3.07 -7.45
CA ALA A 235 -11.48 -2.12 -7.54
C ALA A 235 -10.62 -2.33 -8.80
N PRO A 236 -10.22 -3.56 -9.21
CA PRO A 236 -9.51 -3.75 -10.47
C PRO A 236 -10.35 -3.43 -11.71
N LEU A 237 -11.67 -3.62 -11.69
CA LEU A 237 -12.54 -3.17 -12.78
C LEU A 237 -12.53 -1.65 -12.91
N VAL A 238 -12.58 -0.92 -11.79
CA VAL A 238 -12.45 0.55 -11.78
C VAL A 238 -11.07 0.97 -12.26
N GLY A 239 -10.00 0.33 -11.76
CA GLY A 239 -8.63 0.59 -12.19
C GLY A 239 -8.43 0.34 -13.69
N ALA A 240 -8.99 -0.76 -14.20
CA ALA A 240 -9.00 -1.06 -15.63
C ALA A 240 -9.75 0.00 -16.45
N ALA A 241 -10.92 0.42 -16.01
CA ALA A 241 -11.71 1.45 -16.70
C ALA A 241 -10.98 2.80 -16.71
N LEU A 242 -10.45 3.24 -15.57
CA LEU A 242 -9.70 4.50 -15.46
C LEU A 242 -8.41 4.47 -16.27
N GLY A 243 -7.63 3.38 -16.18
CA GLY A 243 -6.39 3.24 -16.95
C GLY A 243 -6.64 3.15 -18.46
N ALA A 244 -7.73 2.51 -18.90
CA ALA A 244 -8.15 2.48 -20.29
C ALA A 244 -8.56 3.87 -20.78
N TRP A 245 -9.36 4.59 -19.98
CA TRP A 245 -9.78 5.97 -20.29
C TRP A 245 -8.58 6.92 -20.37
N TRP A 246 -7.56 6.73 -19.52
CA TRP A 246 -6.31 7.51 -19.55
C TRP A 246 -5.37 7.09 -20.68
N GLY A 247 -5.73 6.07 -21.47
CA GLY A 247 -4.96 5.62 -22.63
C GLY A 247 -3.79 4.69 -22.30
N TYR A 248 -3.68 4.15 -21.08
CA TYR A 248 -2.56 3.27 -20.70
C TYR A 248 -2.48 1.98 -21.52
N ARG A 249 -3.62 1.52 -22.06
CA ARG A 249 -3.67 0.34 -22.96
C ARG A 249 -2.89 0.56 -24.25
N HIS A 250 -2.72 1.80 -24.67
CA HIS A 250 -2.08 2.19 -25.95
C HIS A 250 -0.65 2.69 -25.75
N LEU A 251 -0.12 2.65 -24.52
CA LEU A 251 1.28 2.98 -24.28
C LEU A 251 2.17 1.90 -24.91
N PRO A 252 3.30 2.28 -25.54
CA PRO A 252 4.26 1.33 -26.09
C PRO A 252 4.85 0.40 -25.03
N ASP A 253 4.98 0.89 -23.79
CA ASP A 253 5.39 0.08 -22.64
C ASP A 253 4.13 -0.36 -21.88
N PRO A 254 3.77 -1.67 -21.90
CA PRO A 254 2.61 -2.19 -21.21
C PRO A 254 2.77 -2.24 -19.67
N LEU A 255 3.96 -1.89 -19.15
CA LEU A 255 4.27 -2.02 -17.72
C LEU A 255 3.37 -1.14 -16.86
N VAL A 256 3.11 0.10 -17.29
CA VAL A 256 2.23 1.04 -16.57
C VAL A 256 0.81 0.45 -16.43
N TRP A 257 0.28 -0.10 -17.51
CA TRP A 257 -1.03 -0.76 -17.51
C TRP A 257 -1.07 -1.96 -16.57
N ARG A 258 -0.04 -2.82 -16.62
CA ARG A 258 0.09 -4.00 -15.75
C ARG A 258 0.16 -3.62 -14.28
N VAL A 259 0.89 -2.55 -13.95
CA VAL A 259 0.98 -2.02 -12.57
C VAL A 259 -0.38 -1.51 -12.09
N VAL A 260 -1.12 -0.77 -12.91
CA VAL A 260 -2.48 -0.31 -12.53
C VAL A 260 -3.40 -1.49 -12.23
N LEU A 261 -3.42 -2.52 -13.08
CA LEU A 261 -4.24 -3.70 -12.85
C LEU A 261 -3.84 -4.45 -11.59
N LEU A 262 -2.53 -4.66 -11.38
CA LEU A 262 -2.01 -5.33 -10.20
C LEU A 262 -2.35 -4.57 -8.92
N GLU A 263 -2.02 -3.28 -8.86
CA GLU A 263 -2.20 -2.44 -7.67
C GLU A 263 -3.67 -2.26 -7.31
N SER A 264 -4.54 -2.16 -8.34
CA SER A 264 -5.99 -2.09 -8.11
C SER A 264 -6.56 -3.40 -7.54
N ALA A 265 -5.92 -4.54 -7.79
CA ALA A 265 -6.33 -5.87 -7.32
C ALA A 265 -5.69 -6.26 -5.97
N MET A 266 -5.14 -5.30 -5.23
CA MET A 266 -4.53 -5.61 -3.93
C MET A 266 -5.60 -5.73 -2.82
N PRO A 267 -5.44 -6.71 -1.90
CA PRO A 267 -6.33 -6.86 -0.76
C PRO A 267 -6.21 -5.67 0.20
N THR A 268 -7.09 -5.61 1.19
CA THR A 268 -7.06 -4.55 2.20
C THR A 268 -5.71 -4.53 2.93
N ALA A 269 -5.22 -3.33 3.23
CA ALA A 269 -4.09 -3.18 4.13
C ALA A 269 -4.51 -3.55 5.56
N ILE A 270 -3.62 -4.20 6.29
CA ILE A 270 -3.78 -4.38 7.74
C ILE A 270 -3.28 -3.09 8.38
N THR A 271 -4.22 -2.26 8.79
CA THR A 271 -3.95 -0.98 9.49
C THR A 271 -4.28 -1.11 10.96
#